data_68c478e0eda4db19de4966a7068ed414
#
_entry.id   68c478e0eda4db19de4966a7068ed414
#
_cell.length_a   1.000
_cell.length_b   1.000
_cell.length_c   1.000
_cell.angle_alpha   90.00
_cell.angle_beta   90.00
_cell.angle_gamma   90.00
#
_symmetry.space_group_name_H-M   'P 1'
#
loop_
_entity.id
_entity.type
_entity.pdbx_description
1 polymer ?
#
loop_
_entity_poly.entity_id
_entity_poly.type
_entity_poly.pdbx_seq_one_letter_code
_entity_poly.pdbx_strand_id
1 'polypeptide(L)'
;MPETVTGSGERQPLHFADYTVRPAQDSDVVALFPIVVEFATSFVPEWGPYEATFRSLLKDDHACFLVGDLEGSPVGYLLGFDHPTFFANGLVAWVEEVAVCSSLRGKGLGRALITAFEEWATSRGCKLAALATGRAAGFYRALGYEESATYFRKLL
;
A
#
# COMPACT_ATOMS: atom_id res chain seq x y z
N MET A 1 -11.05 45.57 30.73
CA MET A 1 -10.14 44.44 30.55
C MET A 1 -10.82 43.42 29.66
N PRO A 2 -10.44 43.25 28.40
CA PRO A 2 -10.95 42.16 27.59
C PRO A 2 -10.07 40.93 27.78
N GLU A 3 -10.71 39.81 28.10
CA GLU A 3 -10.10 38.52 28.24
C GLU A 3 -9.63 37.99 26.88
N THR A 4 -8.36 37.63 26.82
CA THR A 4 -7.72 36.96 25.69
C THR A 4 -8.14 35.49 25.70
N VAL A 5 -8.99 35.07 24.75
CA VAL A 5 -9.25 33.64 24.46
C VAL A 5 -8.15 33.16 23.54
N THR A 6 -7.16 32.51 24.10
CA THR A 6 -6.20 31.68 23.34
C THR A 6 -6.81 30.31 23.11
N GLY A 7 -7.46 30.15 21.96
CA GLY A 7 -7.87 28.85 21.46
C GLY A 7 -6.71 28.17 20.77
N SER A 8 -5.87 27.44 21.46
CA SER A 8 -4.95 26.46 20.89
C SER A 8 -5.76 25.24 20.45
N GLY A 9 -6.12 25.19 19.18
CA GLY A 9 -6.69 23.99 18.56
C GLY A 9 -5.64 22.88 18.49
N GLU A 10 -5.49 22.11 19.56
CA GLU A 10 -4.76 20.84 19.54
C GLU A 10 -5.50 19.90 18.60
N ARG A 11 -4.89 19.64 17.42
CA ARG A 11 -5.34 18.54 16.58
C ARG A 11 -5.07 17.25 17.34
N GLN A 12 -6.10 16.58 17.78
CA GLN A 12 -5.98 15.25 18.36
C GLN A 12 -5.25 14.33 17.37
N PRO A 13 -4.28 13.52 17.84
CA PRO A 13 -3.65 12.52 16.96
C PRO A 13 -4.74 11.55 16.50
N LEU A 14 -4.86 11.38 15.17
CA LEU A 14 -5.74 10.38 14.58
C LEU A 14 -5.30 9.01 15.13
N HIS A 15 -6.15 8.37 15.88
CA HIS A 15 -5.94 7.03 16.41
C HIS A 15 -5.99 6.00 15.27
N PHE A 16 -5.23 4.89 15.40
CA PHE A 16 -5.28 3.72 14.50
C PHE A 16 -6.70 3.17 14.26
N ALA A 17 -7.67 3.57 15.09
CA ALA A 17 -9.07 3.16 15.01
C ALA A 17 -9.85 3.76 13.83
N ASP A 18 -9.32 4.78 13.15
CA ASP A 18 -10.06 5.52 12.13
C ASP A 18 -9.86 4.95 10.70
N TYR A 19 -8.87 4.06 10.52
CA TYR A 19 -8.59 3.43 9.24
C TYR A 19 -9.12 2.00 9.19
N THR A 20 -9.69 1.63 8.05
CA THR A 20 -9.95 0.22 7.71
C THR A 20 -9.10 -0.19 6.53
N VAL A 21 -8.67 -1.44 6.50
CA VAL A 21 -8.04 -2.05 5.33
C VAL A 21 -9.00 -3.11 4.80
N ARG A 22 -9.31 -3.01 3.53
CA ARG A 22 -10.27 -3.89 2.85
C ARG A 22 -9.82 -4.23 1.44
N PRO A 23 -10.33 -5.30 0.83
CA PRO A 23 -10.12 -5.55 -0.59
C PRO A 23 -10.61 -4.37 -1.45
N ALA A 24 -9.89 -4.11 -2.55
CA ALA A 24 -10.30 -3.11 -3.53
C ALA A 24 -11.61 -3.52 -4.22
N GLN A 25 -12.38 -2.53 -4.61
CA GLN A 25 -13.66 -2.67 -5.31
C GLN A 25 -13.67 -1.81 -6.58
N ASP A 26 -14.51 -2.13 -7.55
CA ASP A 26 -14.61 -1.36 -8.80
C ASP A 26 -14.91 0.13 -8.55
N SER A 27 -15.66 0.45 -7.51
CA SER A 27 -15.98 1.82 -7.10
C SER A 27 -14.77 2.64 -6.62
N ASP A 28 -13.63 2.01 -6.30
CA ASP A 28 -12.42 2.70 -5.83
C ASP A 28 -11.60 3.28 -6.98
N VAL A 29 -11.85 2.87 -8.22
CA VAL A 29 -11.01 3.19 -9.39
C VAL A 29 -10.76 4.69 -9.56
N VAL A 30 -11.76 5.53 -9.38
CA VAL A 30 -11.63 6.98 -9.54
C VAL A 30 -10.82 7.60 -8.40
N ALA A 31 -11.14 7.22 -7.16
CA ALA A 31 -10.52 7.82 -5.97
C ALA A 31 -9.04 7.44 -5.80
N LEU A 32 -8.63 6.26 -6.27
CA LEU A 32 -7.23 5.81 -6.18
C LEU A 32 -6.32 6.40 -7.27
N PHE A 33 -6.86 6.82 -8.41
CA PHE A 33 -6.03 7.32 -9.51
C PHE A 33 -5.07 8.48 -9.12
N PRO A 34 -5.50 9.52 -8.40
CA PRO A 34 -4.59 10.57 -7.95
C PRO A 34 -3.45 10.06 -7.07
N ILE A 35 -3.70 9.04 -6.25
CA ILE A 35 -2.68 8.43 -5.37
C ILE A 35 -1.66 7.66 -6.21
N VAL A 36 -2.11 6.94 -7.23
CA VAL A 36 -1.24 6.24 -8.19
C VAL A 36 -0.36 7.23 -8.95
N VAL A 37 -0.91 8.34 -9.41
CA VAL A 37 -0.16 9.41 -10.09
C VAL A 37 0.90 10.02 -9.18
N GLU A 38 0.57 10.29 -7.92
CA GLU A 38 1.52 10.82 -6.93
C GLU A 38 2.65 9.81 -6.61
N PHE A 39 2.32 8.53 -6.54
CA PHE A 39 3.27 7.45 -6.26
C PHE A 39 4.28 7.21 -7.40
N ALA A 40 3.84 7.29 -8.65
CA ALA A 40 4.64 6.96 -9.82
C ALA A 40 5.78 7.95 -10.02
N THR A 41 7.02 7.43 -10.19
CA THR A 41 8.21 8.26 -10.39
C THR A 41 8.89 8.05 -11.74
N SER A 42 8.78 6.85 -12.33
CA SER A 42 9.46 6.49 -13.58
C SER A 42 8.58 6.59 -14.81
N PHE A 43 7.27 6.59 -14.63
CA PHE A 43 6.26 6.68 -15.68
C PHE A 43 5.20 7.69 -15.27
N VAL A 44 4.45 8.18 -16.26
CA VAL A 44 3.26 9.01 -16.04
C VAL A 44 2.04 8.12 -16.23
N PRO A 45 1.29 7.78 -15.16
CA PRO A 45 0.09 7.00 -15.30
C PRO A 45 -0.97 7.71 -16.15
N GLU A 46 -1.58 6.96 -17.06
CA GLU A 46 -2.67 7.44 -17.92
C GLU A 46 -3.96 6.73 -17.53
N TRP A 47 -5.09 7.45 -17.56
CA TRP A 47 -6.38 6.93 -17.11
C TRP A 47 -6.80 5.62 -17.80
N GLY A 48 -6.75 5.56 -19.12
CA GLY A 48 -7.21 4.39 -19.87
C GLY A 48 -6.47 3.09 -19.50
N PRO A 49 -5.13 3.06 -19.61
CA PRO A 49 -4.33 1.91 -19.16
C PRO A 49 -4.52 1.59 -17.68
N TYR A 50 -4.60 2.60 -16.81
CA TYR A 50 -4.84 2.43 -15.38
C TYR A 50 -6.19 1.75 -15.11
N GLU A 51 -7.28 2.27 -15.68
CA GLU A 51 -8.63 1.73 -15.49
C GLU A 51 -8.73 0.27 -15.96
N ALA A 52 -8.17 -0.04 -17.13
CA ALA A 52 -8.15 -1.40 -17.67
C ALA A 52 -7.37 -2.36 -16.76
N THR A 53 -6.19 -1.94 -16.29
CA THR A 53 -5.35 -2.71 -15.37
C THR A 53 -6.04 -2.91 -14.02
N PHE A 54 -6.64 -1.85 -13.47
CA PHE A 54 -7.38 -1.90 -12.21
C PHE A 54 -8.46 -3.00 -12.24
N ARG A 55 -9.30 -3.00 -13.28
CA ARG A 55 -10.35 -4.01 -13.43
C ARG A 55 -9.84 -5.42 -13.69
N SER A 56 -8.69 -5.56 -14.34
CA SER A 56 -8.02 -6.85 -14.52
C SER A 56 -7.52 -7.39 -13.18
N LEU A 57 -6.90 -6.54 -12.37
CA LEU A 57 -6.37 -6.90 -11.04
C LEU A 57 -7.45 -7.32 -10.06
N LEU A 58 -8.66 -6.76 -10.14
CA LEU A 58 -9.79 -7.18 -9.30
C LEU A 58 -10.23 -8.64 -9.55
N LYS A 59 -9.85 -9.21 -10.70
CA LYS A 59 -10.22 -10.58 -11.13
C LYS A 59 -9.04 -11.54 -11.07
N ASP A 60 -7.86 -11.07 -10.69
CA ASP A 60 -6.65 -11.87 -10.63
C ASP A 60 -6.55 -12.56 -9.27
N ASP A 61 -6.69 -13.88 -9.25
CA ASP A 61 -6.61 -14.69 -8.02
C ASP A 61 -5.22 -14.67 -7.36
N HIS A 62 -4.19 -14.25 -8.09
CA HIS A 62 -2.82 -14.10 -7.58
C HIS A 62 -2.51 -12.69 -7.09
N ALA A 63 -3.39 -11.73 -7.33
CA ALA A 63 -3.23 -10.37 -6.86
C ALA A 63 -3.82 -10.19 -5.45
N CYS A 64 -3.08 -9.52 -4.60
CA CYS A 64 -3.56 -8.94 -3.36
C CYS A 64 -3.72 -7.44 -3.59
N PHE A 65 -4.94 -6.98 -3.76
CA PHE A 65 -5.22 -5.58 -3.98
C PHE A 65 -6.07 -5.04 -2.83
N LEU A 66 -5.44 -4.28 -1.94
CA LEU A 66 -6.01 -3.74 -0.72
C LEU A 66 -6.15 -2.22 -0.79
N VAL A 67 -7.18 -1.71 -0.17
CA VAL A 67 -7.45 -0.28 -0.02
C VAL A 67 -7.42 0.09 1.46
N GLY A 68 -6.68 1.14 1.76
CA GLY A 68 -6.78 1.83 3.03
C GLY A 68 -7.88 2.87 2.95
N ASP A 69 -8.89 2.72 3.79
CA ASP A 69 -10.10 3.53 3.79
C ASP A 69 -10.20 4.34 5.08
N LEU A 70 -10.51 5.61 4.94
CA LEU A 70 -10.80 6.52 6.06
C LEU A 70 -12.23 7.00 5.90
N GLU A 71 -13.13 6.51 6.76
CA GLU A 71 -14.54 6.91 6.79
C GLU A 71 -15.26 6.82 5.43
N GLY A 72 -14.99 5.74 4.68
CA GLY A 72 -15.58 5.51 3.35
C GLY A 72 -14.80 6.15 2.18
N SER A 73 -13.66 6.76 2.45
CA SER A 73 -12.81 7.40 1.43
C SER A 73 -11.50 6.63 1.26
N PRO A 74 -11.20 6.11 0.05
CA PRO A 74 -9.90 5.53 -0.25
C PRO A 74 -8.78 6.57 -0.10
N VAL A 75 -7.78 6.27 0.75
CA VAL A 75 -6.67 7.18 1.06
C VAL A 75 -5.30 6.53 0.92
N GLY A 76 -5.28 5.29 0.50
CA GLY A 76 -4.07 4.53 0.22
C GLY A 76 -4.40 3.17 -0.36
N TYR A 77 -3.40 2.48 -0.89
CA TYR A 77 -3.55 1.13 -1.42
C TYR A 77 -2.27 0.31 -1.28
N LEU A 78 -2.43 -0.99 -1.38
CA LEU A 78 -1.36 -1.94 -1.58
C LEU A 78 -1.72 -2.84 -2.75
N LEU A 79 -0.77 -3.03 -3.66
CA LEU A 79 -0.83 -4.03 -4.71
C LEU A 79 0.34 -4.99 -4.54
N GLY A 80 0.04 -6.27 -4.48
CA GLY A 80 1.04 -7.32 -4.41
C GLY A 80 0.55 -8.61 -5.06
N PHE A 81 1.44 -9.59 -5.16
CA PHE A 81 1.17 -10.84 -5.86
C PHE A 81 1.79 -12.02 -5.15
N ASP A 82 1.21 -13.18 -5.30
CA ASP A 82 1.92 -14.43 -5.04
C ASP A 82 2.33 -15.12 -6.34
N HIS A 83 3.42 -15.85 -6.29
CA HIS A 83 3.87 -16.67 -7.42
C HIS A 83 4.68 -17.88 -6.94
N PRO A 84 4.67 -18.98 -7.69
CA PRO A 84 5.46 -20.17 -7.35
C PRO A 84 6.94 -19.94 -7.60
N THR A 85 7.77 -20.56 -6.76
CA THR A 85 9.22 -20.56 -6.89
C THR A 85 9.80 -21.94 -6.62
N PHE A 86 10.95 -22.24 -7.20
CA PHE A 86 11.69 -23.45 -6.87
C PHE A 86 12.47 -23.31 -5.56
N PHE A 87 13.12 -22.15 -5.35
CA PHE A 87 14.01 -21.95 -4.20
C PHE A 87 13.27 -22.00 -2.85
N ALA A 88 12.03 -21.53 -2.79
CA ALA A 88 11.25 -21.52 -1.56
C ALA A 88 10.38 -22.77 -1.38
N ASN A 89 10.43 -23.72 -2.31
CA ASN A 89 9.57 -24.91 -2.34
C ASN A 89 8.06 -24.55 -2.32
N GLY A 90 7.67 -23.51 -3.02
CA GLY A 90 6.28 -23.06 -3.06
C GLY A 90 6.12 -21.59 -3.39
N LEU A 91 5.04 -21.01 -2.91
CA LEU A 91 4.69 -19.63 -3.18
C LEU A 91 5.55 -18.66 -2.36
N VAL A 92 5.89 -17.55 -2.98
CA VAL A 92 6.38 -16.33 -2.31
C VAL A 92 5.44 -15.17 -2.64
N ALA A 93 5.33 -14.22 -1.74
CA ALA A 93 4.54 -13.01 -1.93
C ALA A 93 5.46 -11.82 -2.23
N TRP A 94 5.06 -10.98 -3.18
CA TRP A 94 5.79 -9.78 -3.59
C TRP A 94 4.89 -8.56 -3.50
N VAL A 95 5.34 -7.56 -2.74
CA VAL A 95 4.70 -6.24 -2.73
C VAL A 95 5.21 -5.43 -3.89
N GLU A 96 4.33 -5.08 -4.83
CA GLU A 96 4.66 -4.28 -6.00
C GLU A 96 4.57 -2.78 -5.69
N GLU A 97 3.45 -2.36 -5.09
CA GLU A 97 3.17 -0.97 -4.78
C GLU A 97 2.52 -0.80 -3.41
N VAL A 98 2.98 0.17 -2.63
CA VAL A 98 2.29 0.66 -1.43
C VAL A 98 2.30 2.18 -1.48
N ALA A 99 1.14 2.78 -1.45
CA ALA A 99 1.01 4.23 -1.46
C ALA A 99 -0.06 4.71 -0.47
N VAL A 100 0.25 5.79 0.20
CA VAL A 100 -0.66 6.52 1.10
C VAL A 100 -0.65 7.97 0.67
N CYS A 101 -1.83 8.59 0.60
CA CYS A 101 -1.90 10.01 0.26
C CYS A 101 -1.02 10.85 1.19
N SER A 102 -0.36 11.88 0.64
CA SER A 102 0.71 12.61 1.32
C SER A 102 0.29 13.21 2.67
N SER A 103 -0.95 13.68 2.79
CA SER A 103 -1.51 14.25 4.03
C SER A 103 -1.68 13.27 5.19
N LEU A 104 -1.67 11.95 4.90
CA LEU A 104 -1.89 10.88 5.87
C LEU A 104 -0.67 9.98 6.10
N ARG A 105 0.47 10.29 5.51
CA ARG A 105 1.72 9.56 5.75
C ARG A 105 2.18 9.69 7.20
N GLY A 106 2.88 8.66 7.69
CA GLY A 106 3.40 8.64 9.06
C GLY A 106 2.35 8.41 10.14
N LYS A 107 1.11 8.05 9.77
CA LYS A 107 -0.01 7.83 10.70
C LYS A 107 -0.42 6.36 10.84
N GLY A 108 0.37 5.43 10.33
CA GLY A 108 0.21 4.00 10.53
C GLY A 108 -0.56 3.25 9.45
N LEU A 109 -1.14 3.91 8.45
CA LEU A 109 -1.87 3.23 7.37
C LEU A 109 -0.98 2.31 6.55
N GLY A 110 0.24 2.73 6.21
CA GLY A 110 1.20 1.89 5.50
C GLY A 110 1.52 0.59 6.25
N ARG A 111 1.70 0.67 7.56
CA ARG A 111 1.86 -0.50 8.44
C ARG A 111 0.64 -1.41 8.39
N ALA A 112 -0.56 -0.87 8.49
CA ALA A 112 -1.80 -1.63 8.43
C ALA A 112 -1.97 -2.37 7.09
N LEU A 113 -1.65 -1.71 5.97
CA LEU A 113 -1.67 -2.32 4.63
C LEU A 113 -0.67 -3.48 4.53
N ILE A 114 0.56 -3.30 4.99
CA ILE A 114 1.58 -4.38 4.97
C ILE A 114 1.16 -5.53 5.88
N THR A 115 0.64 -5.27 7.07
CA THR A 115 0.16 -6.32 7.98
C THR A 115 -0.96 -7.15 7.32
N ALA A 116 -1.93 -6.50 6.69
CA ALA A 116 -3.00 -7.19 5.97
C ALA A 116 -2.48 -8.02 4.78
N PHE A 117 -1.47 -7.53 4.07
CA PHE A 117 -0.79 -8.28 3.03
C PHE A 117 -0.06 -9.52 3.57
N GLU A 118 0.63 -9.41 4.69
CA GLU A 118 1.31 -10.53 5.34
C GLU A 118 0.31 -11.61 5.80
N GLU A 119 -0.84 -11.21 6.34
CA GLU A 119 -1.93 -12.11 6.69
C GLU A 119 -2.49 -12.84 5.46
N TRP A 120 -2.72 -12.11 4.36
CA TRP A 120 -3.11 -12.70 3.08
C TRP A 120 -2.07 -13.68 2.57
N ALA A 121 -0.79 -13.31 2.54
CA ALA A 121 0.30 -14.17 2.08
C ALA A 121 0.40 -15.44 2.93
N THR A 122 0.27 -15.31 4.25
CA THR A 122 0.27 -16.44 5.19
C THR A 122 -0.91 -17.39 4.92
N SER A 123 -2.10 -16.86 4.70
CA SER A 123 -3.29 -17.66 4.40
C SER A 123 -3.17 -18.44 3.09
N ARG A 124 -2.37 -17.96 2.16
CA ARG A 124 -2.08 -18.62 0.87
C ARG A 124 -0.90 -19.61 0.95
N GLY A 125 -0.26 -19.74 2.10
CA GLY A 125 0.87 -20.63 2.31
C GLY A 125 2.18 -20.10 1.72
N CYS A 126 2.31 -18.79 1.48
CA CYS A 126 3.55 -18.19 1.04
C CYS A 126 4.65 -18.38 2.09
N LYS A 127 5.87 -18.63 1.62
CA LYS A 127 7.04 -18.92 2.48
C LYS A 127 7.73 -17.66 2.98
N LEU A 128 7.60 -16.57 2.21
CA LEU A 128 8.14 -15.25 2.56
C LEU A 128 7.34 -14.16 1.84
N ALA A 129 7.45 -12.94 2.35
CA ALA A 129 7.06 -11.71 1.68
C ALA A 129 8.31 -10.90 1.34
N ALA A 130 8.38 -10.35 0.13
CA ALA A 130 9.51 -9.58 -0.34
C ALA A 130 9.04 -8.31 -1.07
N LEU A 131 9.93 -7.35 -1.20
CA LEU A 131 9.70 -6.10 -1.91
C LEU A 131 11.02 -5.45 -2.31
N ALA A 132 10.95 -4.46 -3.19
CA ALA A 132 12.04 -3.54 -3.47
C ALA A 132 11.65 -2.13 -3.02
N THR A 133 12.56 -1.41 -2.38
CA THR A 133 12.35 -0.02 -2.00
C THR A 133 13.62 0.81 -2.22
N GLY A 134 13.45 2.00 -2.79
CA GLY A 134 14.53 2.97 -2.96
C GLY A 134 14.62 4.01 -1.85
N ARG A 135 13.56 4.19 -1.03
CA ARG A 135 13.44 5.32 -0.10
C ARG A 135 12.90 4.98 1.28
N ALA A 136 12.32 3.80 1.47
CA ALA A 136 11.60 3.44 2.68
C ALA A 136 12.23 2.27 3.46
N ALA A 137 13.54 2.03 3.30
CA ALA A 137 14.22 0.92 3.95
C ALA A 137 14.04 0.91 5.48
N GLY A 138 14.11 2.08 6.14
CA GLY A 138 13.88 2.19 7.58
C GLY A 138 12.47 1.79 8.01
N PHE A 139 11.46 2.11 7.22
CA PHE A 139 10.09 1.69 7.46
C PHE A 139 9.95 0.16 7.43
N TYR A 140 10.52 -0.50 6.43
CA TYR A 140 10.43 -1.97 6.32
C TYR A 140 11.28 -2.69 7.36
N ARG A 141 12.48 -2.18 7.71
CA ARG A 141 13.26 -2.73 8.84
C ARG A 141 12.47 -2.68 10.15
N ALA A 142 11.74 -1.59 10.41
CA ALA A 142 10.90 -1.48 11.60
C ALA A 142 9.73 -2.47 11.61
N LEU A 143 9.33 -3.01 10.44
CA LEU A 143 8.35 -4.09 10.29
C LEU A 143 8.95 -5.49 10.33
N GLY A 144 10.28 -5.64 10.51
CA GLY A 144 10.96 -6.92 10.58
C GLY A 144 11.48 -7.45 9.24
N TYR A 145 11.47 -6.64 8.18
CA TYR A 145 12.07 -7.01 6.90
C TYR A 145 13.59 -6.86 6.96
N GLU A 146 14.29 -7.78 6.32
CA GLU A 146 15.75 -7.80 6.22
C GLU A 146 16.20 -7.43 4.80
N GLU A 147 17.30 -6.68 4.68
CA GLU A 147 17.93 -6.44 3.41
C GLU A 147 18.65 -7.70 2.94
N SER A 148 18.17 -8.33 1.86
CA SER A 148 18.67 -9.63 1.42
C SER A 148 19.27 -9.63 0.02
N ALA A 149 19.00 -8.63 -0.82
CA ALA A 149 19.45 -8.61 -2.21
C ALA A 149 19.56 -7.19 -2.77
N THR A 150 20.32 -7.05 -3.87
CA THR A 150 20.38 -5.84 -4.69
C THR A 150 19.35 -5.97 -5.82
N TYR A 151 18.52 -4.97 -5.98
CA TYR A 151 17.52 -4.90 -7.05
C TYR A 151 18.08 -4.21 -8.29
N PHE A 152 17.96 -4.86 -9.44
CA PHE A 152 18.32 -4.31 -10.74
C PHE A 152 17.10 -4.15 -11.63
N ARG A 153 17.03 -3.05 -12.38
CA ARG A 153 16.00 -2.83 -13.38
C ARG A 153 16.58 -2.29 -14.68
N LYS A 154 15.92 -2.57 -15.79
CA LYS A 154 16.20 -2.01 -17.11
C LYS A 154 14.87 -1.64 -17.76
N LEU A 155 14.75 -0.42 -18.23
CA LEU A 155 13.60 0.00 -19.04
C LEU A 155 13.73 -0.65 -20.43
N LEU A 156 12.62 -1.17 -20.96
CA LEU A 156 12.55 -1.87 -22.25
C LEU A 156 11.84 -1.01 -23.31
#